data_27e6fce1e3ddea57711fc3cde6bf7c32
#
_entry.id   27e6fce1e3ddea57711fc3cde6bf7c32
#
_cell.length_a   1.000
_cell.length_b   1.000
_cell.length_c   1.000
_cell.angle_alpha   90.00
_cell.angle_beta   90.00
_cell.angle_gamma   90.00
#
_symmetry.space_group_name_H-M   'P 1'
#
loop_
_entity.id
_entity.type
_entity.pdbx_description
1 polymer ?
#
loop_
_entity_poly.entity_id
_entity_poly.type
_entity_poly.pdbx_seq_one_letter_code
_entity_poly.pdbx_strand_id
1 'polypeptide(L)'
;MRRLPILEERVKAYLAEMELDPARSDDGLYLFKYGSTVVMITLFEQDDETYCRFVAIVLKDFSPTLELLHRILRLNTEVLFGAFQLFEDGTLAFSATLLGNNLDFDEFEKTLRYTARVSDDYDDELQALGGGLRAEDVLHEDDDA
;
A
#
# COMPACT_ATOMS: atom_id res chain seq x y z
N MET A 1 -15.40 10.27 -22.45
CA MET A 1 -16.03 9.85 -21.18
C MET A 1 -14.99 9.91 -20.08
N ARG A 2 -15.30 10.60 -19.00
CA ARG A 2 -14.38 10.70 -17.87
C ARG A 2 -14.48 9.44 -17.01
N ARG A 3 -13.47 8.60 -17.07
CA ARG A 3 -13.45 7.30 -16.35
C ARG A 3 -13.00 7.40 -14.91
N LEU A 4 -12.13 8.37 -14.60
CA LEU A 4 -11.60 8.52 -13.25
C LEU A 4 -12.68 8.81 -12.20
N PRO A 5 -13.63 9.75 -12.43
CA PRO A 5 -14.73 9.95 -11.48
C PRO A 5 -15.60 8.71 -11.25
N ILE A 6 -15.77 7.88 -12.27
CA ILE A 6 -16.51 6.61 -12.15
C ILE A 6 -15.76 5.67 -11.23
N LEU A 7 -14.44 5.55 -11.39
CA LEU A 7 -13.61 4.72 -10.53
C LEU A 7 -13.64 5.24 -9.08
N GLU A 8 -13.58 6.55 -8.89
CA GLU A 8 -13.64 7.15 -7.55
C GLU A 8 -14.92 6.75 -6.83
N GLU A 9 -16.06 6.81 -7.51
CA GLU A 9 -17.35 6.42 -6.91
C GLU A 9 -17.39 4.93 -6.56
N ARG A 10 -16.82 4.08 -7.42
CA ARG A 10 -16.73 2.64 -7.14
C ARG A 10 -15.87 2.36 -5.93
N VAL A 11 -14.70 2.99 -5.85
CA VAL A 11 -13.77 2.77 -4.73
C VAL A 11 -14.37 3.24 -3.42
N LYS A 12 -15.07 4.38 -3.41
CA LYS A 12 -15.79 4.84 -2.23
C LYS A 12 -16.82 3.81 -1.77
N ALA A 13 -17.58 3.23 -2.71
CA ALA A 13 -18.56 2.21 -2.39
C ALA A 13 -17.91 0.94 -1.84
N TYR A 14 -16.78 0.52 -2.40
CA TYR A 14 -16.04 -0.65 -1.94
C TYR A 14 -15.48 -0.46 -0.54
N LEU A 15 -14.92 0.71 -0.26
CA LEU A 15 -14.42 1.04 1.08
C LEU A 15 -15.55 1.05 2.11
N ALA A 16 -16.71 1.60 1.75
CA ALA A 16 -17.89 1.59 2.61
C ALA A 16 -18.37 0.16 2.89
N GLU A 17 -18.37 -0.69 1.87
CA GLU A 17 -18.76 -2.10 2.01
C GLU A 17 -17.81 -2.86 2.94
N MET A 18 -16.53 -2.50 2.95
CA MET A 18 -15.53 -3.05 3.86
C MET A 18 -15.56 -2.40 5.25
N GLU A 19 -16.46 -1.45 5.46
CA GLU A 19 -16.59 -0.70 6.72
C GLU A 19 -15.31 0.10 7.04
N LEU A 20 -14.64 0.59 6.00
CA LEU A 20 -13.46 1.45 6.14
C LEU A 20 -13.85 2.90 5.89
N ASP A 21 -13.35 3.79 6.76
CA ASP A 21 -13.60 5.22 6.66
C ASP A 21 -12.23 5.93 6.56
N PRO A 22 -11.65 5.99 5.36
CA PRO A 22 -10.32 6.54 5.18
C PRO A 22 -10.30 8.05 5.28
N ALA A 23 -9.18 8.58 5.78
CA ALA A 23 -8.86 9.99 5.61
C ALA A 23 -8.57 10.22 4.13
N ARG A 24 -9.08 11.30 3.57
CA ARG A 24 -8.81 11.66 2.19
C ARG A 24 -7.91 12.89 2.15
N SER A 25 -6.77 12.77 1.47
CA SER A 25 -5.88 13.90 1.30
C SER A 25 -6.38 14.83 0.19
N ASP A 26 -5.85 16.06 0.14
CA ASP A 26 -6.18 17.01 -0.92
C ASP A 26 -5.78 16.52 -2.30
N ASP A 27 -4.81 15.60 -2.37
CA ASP A 27 -4.32 15.00 -3.62
C ASP A 27 -5.16 13.82 -4.09
N GLY A 28 -6.27 13.50 -3.41
CA GLY A 28 -7.12 12.39 -3.77
C GLY A 28 -6.63 11.04 -3.29
N LEU A 29 -5.70 11.02 -2.35
CA LEU A 29 -5.23 9.79 -1.71
C LEU A 29 -6.20 9.37 -0.61
N TYR A 30 -6.46 8.07 -0.54
CA TYR A 30 -7.16 7.49 0.60
C TYR A 30 -6.10 6.88 1.52
N LEU A 31 -6.16 7.22 2.81
CA LEU A 31 -5.19 6.77 3.80
C LEU A 31 -5.93 6.19 5.00
N PHE A 32 -5.58 5.00 5.42
CA PHE A 32 -6.24 4.35 6.55
C PHE A 32 -5.36 3.28 7.19
N LYS A 33 -5.71 2.97 8.45
CA LYS A 33 -5.12 1.85 9.16
C LYS A 33 -5.85 0.58 8.79
N TYR A 34 -5.10 -0.49 8.54
CA TYR A 34 -5.66 -1.81 8.29
C TYR A 34 -4.85 -2.81 9.12
N GLY A 35 -5.42 -3.27 10.24
CA GLY A 35 -4.65 -4.02 11.21
C GLY A 35 -3.52 -3.16 11.79
N SER A 36 -2.29 -3.64 11.74
CA SER A 36 -1.10 -2.91 12.18
C SER A 36 -0.40 -2.16 11.05
N THR A 37 -1.01 -2.12 9.86
CA THR A 37 -0.43 -1.54 8.66
C THR A 37 -1.16 -0.26 8.28
N VAL A 38 -0.42 0.65 7.63
CA VAL A 38 -1.00 1.84 7.00
C VAL A 38 -1.08 1.57 5.50
N VAL A 39 -2.27 1.72 4.93
CA VAL A 39 -2.50 1.51 3.50
C VAL A 39 -2.93 2.83 2.86
N MET A 40 -2.32 3.12 1.72
CA MET A 40 -2.70 4.25 0.87
C MET A 40 -3.28 3.71 -0.43
N ILE A 41 -4.34 4.35 -0.92
CA ILE A 41 -4.91 4.04 -2.22
C ILE A 41 -4.85 5.29 -3.08
N THR A 42 -4.26 5.16 -4.27
CA THR A 42 -4.17 6.24 -5.26
C THR A 42 -4.93 5.82 -6.51
N LEU A 43 -5.81 6.69 -6.97
CA LEU A 43 -6.51 6.50 -8.24
C LEU A 43 -5.94 7.49 -9.25
N PHE A 44 -5.58 7.01 -10.42
CA PHE A 44 -5.01 7.87 -11.45
C PHE A 44 -5.37 7.39 -12.85
N GLU A 45 -5.15 8.25 -13.82
CA GLU A 45 -5.41 7.96 -15.23
C GLU A 45 -4.12 8.16 -16.01
N GLN A 46 -3.85 7.23 -16.93
CA GLN A 46 -2.72 7.31 -17.83
C GLN A 46 -3.09 6.61 -19.14
N ASP A 47 -2.87 7.29 -20.28
CA ASP A 47 -3.13 6.75 -21.61
C ASP A 47 -4.56 6.22 -21.78
N ASP A 48 -5.53 6.98 -21.29
CA ASP A 48 -6.98 6.67 -21.35
C ASP A 48 -7.40 5.45 -20.49
N GLU A 49 -6.50 4.95 -19.65
CA GLU A 49 -6.81 3.89 -18.68
C GLU A 49 -6.77 4.43 -17.28
N THR A 50 -7.65 3.91 -16.42
CA THR A 50 -7.60 4.24 -14.99
C THR A 50 -6.91 3.12 -14.22
N TYR A 51 -6.31 3.49 -13.10
CA TYR A 51 -5.54 2.57 -12.26
C TYR A 51 -5.89 2.81 -10.80
N CYS A 52 -5.87 1.72 -10.05
CA CYS A 52 -6.03 1.75 -8.60
C CYS A 52 -4.76 1.16 -8.00
N ARG A 53 -3.99 1.97 -7.29
CA ARG A 53 -2.73 1.55 -6.67
C ARG A 53 -2.90 1.46 -5.16
N PHE A 54 -2.54 0.30 -4.63
CA PHE A 54 -2.50 0.03 -3.20
C PHE A 54 -1.05 0.10 -2.75
N VAL A 55 -0.78 0.83 -1.67
CA VAL A 55 0.57 0.96 -1.12
C VAL A 55 0.50 0.72 0.38
N ALA A 56 1.21 -0.29 0.87
CA ALA A 56 1.35 -0.55 2.29
C ALA A 56 2.76 -0.18 2.73
N ILE A 57 2.88 0.64 3.77
CA ILE A 57 4.17 1.04 4.30
C ILE A 57 4.79 -0.13 5.05
N VAL A 58 6.04 -0.46 4.71
CA VAL A 58 6.78 -1.54 5.38
C VAL A 58 7.75 -0.95 6.40
N LEU A 59 8.66 -0.07 5.95
CA LEU A 59 9.65 0.57 6.82
C LEU A 59 9.85 2.03 6.45
N LYS A 60 10.07 2.87 7.48
CA LYS A 60 10.55 4.24 7.34
C LYS A 60 11.87 4.38 8.06
N ASP A 61 12.66 5.34 7.65
CA ASP A 61 13.94 5.70 8.30
C ASP A 61 14.88 4.51 8.48
N PHE A 62 14.91 3.62 7.50
CA PHE A 62 15.77 2.43 7.53
C PHE A 62 17.08 2.69 6.77
N SER A 63 18.08 1.82 7.01
CA SER A 63 19.34 1.85 6.28
C SER A 63 19.32 0.79 5.17
N PRO A 64 19.50 1.19 3.91
CA PRO A 64 19.46 0.25 2.77
C PRO A 64 20.74 -0.57 2.69
N THR A 65 20.89 -1.57 3.57
CA THR A 65 22.04 -2.47 3.55
C THR A 65 21.97 -3.39 2.33
N LEU A 66 23.11 -3.91 1.91
CA LEU A 66 23.17 -4.86 0.80
C LEU A 66 22.31 -6.10 1.10
N GLU A 67 22.37 -6.57 2.32
CA GLU A 67 21.60 -7.74 2.77
C GLU A 67 20.08 -7.50 2.65
N LEU A 68 19.63 -6.32 3.09
CA LEU A 68 18.23 -5.94 2.98
C LEU A 68 17.78 -5.88 1.51
N LEU A 69 18.56 -5.21 0.67
CA LEU A 69 18.24 -5.07 -0.74
C LEU A 69 18.20 -6.41 -1.46
N HIS A 70 19.12 -7.30 -1.13
CA HIS A 70 19.13 -8.68 -1.66
C HIS A 70 17.86 -9.43 -1.28
N ARG A 71 17.46 -9.31 -0.01
CA ARG A 71 16.26 -10.00 0.48
C ARG A 71 15.01 -9.47 -0.23
N ILE A 72 14.91 -8.15 -0.39
CA ILE A 72 13.78 -7.51 -1.09
C ILE A 72 13.67 -8.03 -2.53
N LEU A 73 14.78 -8.08 -3.27
CA LEU A 73 14.77 -8.58 -4.64
C LEU A 73 14.31 -10.04 -4.72
N ARG A 74 14.70 -10.86 -3.77
CA ARG A 74 14.24 -12.25 -3.70
C ARG A 74 12.75 -12.35 -3.38
N LEU A 75 12.29 -11.57 -2.41
CA LEU A 75 10.87 -11.55 -2.05
C LEU A 75 9.99 -11.17 -3.25
N ASN A 76 10.47 -10.28 -4.10
CA ASN A 76 9.74 -9.89 -5.31
C ASN A 76 9.55 -11.05 -6.31
N THR A 77 10.32 -12.12 -6.19
CA THR A 77 10.11 -13.33 -6.99
C THR A 77 9.16 -14.32 -6.33
N GLU A 78 8.90 -14.16 -5.03
CA GLU A 78 8.09 -15.10 -4.25
C GLU A 78 6.65 -14.63 -4.06
N VAL A 79 6.40 -13.32 -4.09
CA VAL A 79 5.04 -12.78 -3.91
C VAL A 79 4.16 -13.11 -5.11
N LEU A 80 2.87 -13.24 -4.87
CA LEU A 80 1.91 -13.60 -5.91
C LEU A 80 1.75 -12.50 -6.95
N PHE A 81 1.69 -11.25 -6.50
CA PHE A 81 1.63 -10.06 -7.36
C PHE A 81 2.05 -8.85 -6.55
N GLY A 82 2.29 -7.73 -7.23
CA GLY A 82 2.82 -6.55 -6.58
C GLY A 82 4.33 -6.65 -6.39
N ALA A 83 4.90 -5.70 -5.71
CA ALA A 83 6.35 -5.64 -5.48
C ALA A 83 6.70 -4.78 -4.28
N PHE A 84 7.79 -5.14 -3.61
CA PHE A 84 8.44 -4.23 -2.67
C PHE A 84 9.12 -3.13 -3.45
N GLN A 85 8.94 -1.89 -3.02
CA GLN A 85 9.44 -0.71 -3.70
C GLN A 85 10.11 0.24 -2.73
N LEU A 86 11.17 0.88 -3.19
CA LEU A 86 11.88 1.91 -2.44
C LEU A 86 11.52 3.25 -3.05
N PHE A 87 10.86 4.11 -2.28
CA PHE A 87 10.50 5.45 -2.73
C PHE A 87 11.65 6.44 -2.53
N GLU A 88 11.59 7.57 -3.25
CA GLU A 88 12.63 8.61 -3.19
C GLU A 88 12.85 9.17 -1.78
N ASP A 89 11.81 9.21 -0.96
CA ASP A 89 11.91 9.68 0.42
C ASP A 89 12.53 8.65 1.37
N GLY A 90 12.95 7.49 0.85
CA GLY A 90 13.55 6.42 1.64
C GLY A 90 12.55 5.48 2.29
N THR A 91 11.27 5.60 1.97
CA THR A 91 10.26 4.68 2.48
C THR A 91 10.28 3.37 1.70
N LEU A 92 10.30 2.25 2.41
CA LEU A 92 10.11 0.92 1.82
C LEU A 92 8.64 0.57 1.93
N ALA A 93 8.05 0.20 0.80
CA ALA A 93 6.62 -0.13 0.73
C ALA A 93 6.39 -1.39 -0.10
N PHE A 94 5.24 -2.00 0.09
CA PHE A 94 4.73 -3.03 -0.82
C PHE A 94 3.57 -2.43 -1.60
N SER A 95 3.60 -2.55 -2.92
CA SER A 95 2.64 -1.90 -3.79
C SER A 95 2.08 -2.86 -4.83
N ALA A 96 0.79 -2.74 -5.11
CA ALA A 96 0.11 -3.47 -6.18
C ALA A 96 -0.80 -2.51 -6.91
N THR A 97 -0.79 -2.56 -8.24
CA THR A 97 -1.61 -1.68 -9.08
C THR A 97 -2.54 -2.51 -9.94
N LEU A 98 -3.82 -2.19 -9.92
CA LEU A 98 -4.85 -2.84 -10.72
C LEU A 98 -5.38 -1.89 -11.78
N LEU A 99 -5.82 -2.46 -12.90
CA LEU A 99 -6.59 -1.72 -13.90
C LEU A 99 -7.92 -1.31 -13.27
N GLY A 100 -8.33 -0.06 -13.47
CA GLY A 100 -9.51 0.49 -12.81
C GLY A 100 -10.80 0.39 -13.61
N ASN A 101 -10.70 0.31 -14.94
CA ASN A 101 -11.90 0.41 -15.79
C ASN A 101 -12.95 -0.68 -15.51
N ASN A 102 -12.53 -1.88 -15.20
CA ASN A 102 -13.42 -3.01 -14.91
C ASN A 102 -13.21 -3.58 -13.51
N LEU A 103 -12.69 -2.76 -12.60
CA LEU A 103 -12.39 -3.19 -11.24
C LEU A 103 -13.68 -3.55 -10.51
N ASP A 104 -13.74 -4.79 -9.97
CA ASP A 104 -14.87 -5.24 -9.18
C ASP A 104 -14.49 -5.29 -7.69
N PHE A 105 -15.50 -5.52 -6.84
CA PHE A 105 -15.31 -5.53 -5.40
C PHE A 105 -14.38 -6.66 -4.95
N ASP A 106 -14.53 -7.84 -5.54
CA ASP A 106 -13.72 -9.01 -5.17
C ASP A 106 -12.23 -8.75 -5.42
N GLU A 107 -11.89 -8.22 -6.58
CA GLU A 107 -10.52 -7.87 -6.93
C GLU A 107 -9.97 -6.79 -5.97
N PHE A 108 -10.79 -5.78 -5.69
CA PHE A 108 -10.41 -4.69 -4.79
C PHE A 108 -10.14 -5.20 -3.39
N GLU A 109 -11.07 -5.94 -2.82
CA GLU A 109 -10.96 -6.46 -1.44
C GLU A 109 -9.75 -7.39 -1.29
N LYS A 110 -9.60 -8.34 -2.20
CA LYS A 110 -8.51 -9.32 -2.14
C LYS A 110 -7.14 -8.66 -2.30
N THR A 111 -7.04 -7.69 -3.20
CA THR A 111 -5.78 -6.98 -3.41
C THR A 111 -5.41 -6.13 -2.20
N LEU A 112 -6.38 -5.44 -1.61
CA LEU A 112 -6.14 -4.65 -0.42
C LEU A 112 -5.67 -5.54 0.74
N ARG A 113 -6.37 -6.65 0.99
CA ARG A 113 -6.01 -7.59 2.06
C ARG A 113 -4.64 -8.21 1.83
N TYR A 114 -4.33 -8.60 0.60
CA TYR A 114 -3.04 -9.19 0.27
C TYR A 114 -1.91 -8.18 0.47
N THR A 115 -2.09 -6.95 -0.02
CA THR A 115 -1.09 -5.89 0.11
C THR A 115 -0.77 -5.61 1.59
N ALA A 116 -1.79 -5.48 2.42
CA ALA A 116 -1.62 -5.26 3.86
C ALA A 116 -0.95 -6.45 4.53
N ARG A 117 -1.35 -7.68 4.17
CA ARG A 117 -0.79 -8.89 4.75
C ARG A 117 0.69 -9.08 4.43
N VAL A 118 1.08 -8.84 3.18
CA VAL A 118 2.50 -8.96 2.80
C VAL A 118 3.35 -7.98 3.61
N SER A 119 2.91 -6.74 3.74
CA SER A 119 3.61 -5.75 4.56
C SER A 119 3.78 -6.25 6.00
N ASP A 120 2.70 -6.72 6.61
CA ASP A 120 2.69 -7.18 7.99
C ASP A 120 3.54 -8.46 8.18
N ASP A 121 3.49 -9.39 7.22
CA ASP A 121 4.22 -10.65 7.30
C ASP A 121 5.75 -10.47 7.25
N TYR A 122 6.22 -9.42 6.58
CA TYR A 122 7.65 -9.24 6.32
C TYR A 122 8.29 -8.05 7.03
N ASP A 123 7.51 -7.17 7.67
CA ASP A 123 8.06 -5.96 8.28
C ASP A 123 9.07 -6.23 9.38
N ASP A 124 8.84 -7.25 10.21
CA ASP A 124 9.77 -7.63 11.30
C ASP A 124 11.09 -8.15 10.74
N GLU A 125 11.03 -9.04 9.76
CA GLU A 125 12.22 -9.60 9.12
C GLU A 125 13.05 -8.50 8.46
N LEU A 126 12.41 -7.61 7.72
CA LEU A 126 13.10 -6.55 7.01
C LEU A 126 13.64 -5.47 7.96
N GLN A 127 12.92 -5.19 9.05
CA GLN A 127 13.42 -4.30 10.10
C GLN A 127 14.70 -4.86 10.75
N ALA A 128 14.76 -6.16 10.96
CA ALA A 128 15.95 -6.81 11.51
C ALA A 128 17.17 -6.65 10.63
N LEU A 129 16.97 -6.55 9.30
CA LEU A 129 18.07 -6.39 8.33
C LEU A 129 18.49 -4.94 8.10
N GLY A 130 17.56 -3.97 8.21
CA GLY A 130 17.84 -2.59 7.87
C GLY A 130 17.53 -1.57 8.96
N GLY A 131 16.95 -1.99 10.06
CA GLY A 131 16.49 -1.07 11.10
C GLY A 131 15.26 -0.28 10.64
N GLY A 132 15.10 0.90 11.22
CA GLY A 132 14.00 1.79 10.87
C GLY A 132 12.74 1.51 11.66
N LEU A 133 11.64 2.12 11.21
CA LEU A 133 10.34 2.05 11.87
C LEU A 133 9.33 1.33 10.99
N ARG A 134 8.64 0.34 11.54
CA ARG A 134 7.49 -0.30 10.90
C ARG A 134 6.27 0.64 11.00
N ALA A 135 5.22 0.37 10.21
CA ALA A 135 3.97 1.12 10.32
C ALA A 135 3.42 1.10 11.75
N GLU A 136 3.50 -0.05 12.41
CA GLU A 136 3.09 -0.22 13.80
C GLU A 136 3.85 0.73 14.75
N ASP A 137 5.16 0.88 14.56
CA ASP A 137 5.99 1.77 15.39
C ASP A 137 5.60 3.24 15.19
N VAL A 138 5.31 3.65 13.95
CA VAL A 138 4.88 5.00 13.62
C VAL A 138 3.50 5.30 14.23
N LEU A 139 2.58 4.34 14.17
CA LEU A 139 1.25 4.49 14.75
C LEU A 139 1.31 4.67 16.27
N HIS A 140 2.21 3.96 16.95
CA HIS A 140 2.41 4.10 18.39
C HIS A 140 2.99 5.46 18.77
N GLU A 141 3.90 6.00 17.96
CA GLU A 141 4.43 7.35 18.18
C GLU A 141 3.33 8.41 18.11
N ASP A 142 2.43 8.29 17.13
CA ASP A 142 1.31 9.20 16.97
C ASP A 142 0.31 9.12 18.14
N ASP A 143 0.12 7.91 18.69
CA ASP A 143 -0.78 7.68 19.83
C ASP A 143 -0.19 8.24 21.13
N ASP A 144 1.13 8.31 21.24
CA ASP A 144 1.83 8.83 22.42
C ASP A 144 2.02 10.35 22.39
N ALA A 145 1.69 10.99 21.28
CA ALA A 145 1.77 12.46 21.14
C ALA A 145 0.50 13.17 21.70
#